data_342c438adb5443b5a602494008cae2c1
#
_entry.id   342c438adb5443b5a602494008cae2c1
#
_cell.length_a   1.000
_cell.length_b   1.000
_cell.length_c   1.000
_cell.angle_alpha   90.00
_cell.angle_beta   90.00
_cell.angle_gamma   90.00
#
_symmetry.space_group_name_H-M   'P 1'
#
loop_
_entity.id
_entity.type
_entity.pdbx_description
1 polymer ?
#
loop_
_entity_poly.entity_id
_entity_poly.type
_entity_poly.pdbx_seq_one_letter_code
_entity_poly.pdbx_strand_id
1 'polypeptide(L)'
;MNKKTILNYLNYQGNVDEKTNQLIDECILEVQEKAYFKVTQQIFHLTHSPLKIEELDLIIPSSDLTHYFQDCHKCMVIACTLGIEIDRQMKYYEHIDMAKAVVFDAVSNTYLEECCDEYEKTLDLGMHTFRFAPGYGDLPLALNKPLSRVLQIDKKIGVTL
;
A
#
# COMPACT_ATOMS: atom_id res chain seq x y z
N MET A 1 -10.42 -9.99 7.57
CA MET A 1 -10.21 -9.69 6.13
C MET A 1 -11.53 -9.73 5.35
N ASN A 2 -11.82 -8.69 4.58
CA ASN A 2 -13.10 -8.57 3.88
C ASN A 2 -13.04 -9.26 2.50
N LYS A 3 -13.73 -10.40 2.35
CA LYS A 3 -13.79 -11.14 1.07
C LYS A 3 -14.34 -10.32 -0.10
N LYS A 4 -15.24 -9.37 0.15
CA LYS A 4 -15.78 -8.49 -0.91
C LYS A 4 -14.68 -7.62 -1.52
N THR A 5 -13.76 -7.12 -0.70
CA THR A 5 -12.60 -6.35 -1.18
C THR A 5 -11.67 -7.22 -2.02
N ILE A 6 -11.40 -8.45 -1.58
CA ILE A 6 -10.58 -9.41 -2.34
C ILE A 6 -11.21 -9.68 -3.72
N LEU A 7 -12.51 -9.92 -3.76
CA LEU A 7 -13.24 -10.15 -5.02
C LEU A 7 -13.21 -8.93 -5.95
N ASN A 8 -13.25 -7.72 -5.39
CA ASN A 8 -13.09 -6.49 -6.17
C ASN A 8 -11.69 -6.40 -6.80
N TYR A 9 -10.62 -6.73 -6.06
CA TYR A 9 -9.26 -6.82 -6.63
C TYR A 9 -9.15 -7.85 -7.74
N LEU A 10 -9.88 -8.97 -7.62
CA LEU A 10 -9.93 -10.01 -8.65
C LEU A 10 -10.83 -9.65 -9.85
N ASN A 11 -11.47 -8.46 -9.85
CA ASN A 11 -12.48 -8.07 -10.84
C ASN A 11 -13.60 -9.12 -11.01
N TYR A 12 -13.90 -9.85 -9.95
CA TYR A 12 -14.89 -10.93 -9.99
C TYR A 12 -16.31 -10.34 -9.94
N GLN A 13 -17.10 -10.60 -10.99
CA GLN A 13 -18.50 -10.17 -11.06
C GLN A 13 -19.42 -11.41 -11.01
N GLY A 14 -20.27 -11.47 -10.01
CA GLY A 14 -21.26 -12.54 -9.87
C GLY A 14 -21.04 -13.45 -8.66
N ASN A 15 -21.67 -14.62 -8.70
CA ASN A 15 -21.55 -15.61 -7.63
C ASN A 15 -20.21 -16.34 -7.73
N VAL A 16 -19.47 -16.34 -6.64
CA VAL A 16 -18.20 -17.06 -6.52
C VAL A 16 -18.48 -18.56 -6.42
N ASP A 17 -17.84 -19.37 -7.25
CA ASP A 17 -17.92 -20.81 -7.13
C ASP A 17 -17.21 -21.32 -5.87
N GLU A 18 -17.60 -22.50 -5.42
CA GLU A 18 -17.08 -23.12 -4.19
C GLU A 18 -15.56 -23.26 -4.19
N LYS A 19 -14.99 -23.64 -5.33
CA LYS A 19 -13.53 -23.84 -5.48
C LYS A 19 -12.76 -22.53 -5.31
N THR A 20 -13.22 -21.47 -5.95
CA THR A 20 -12.63 -20.14 -5.82
C THR A 20 -12.76 -19.61 -4.39
N ASN A 21 -13.92 -19.84 -3.75
CA ASN A 21 -14.12 -19.42 -2.37
C ASN A 21 -13.18 -20.15 -1.39
N GLN A 22 -12.99 -21.46 -1.57
CA GLN A 22 -12.03 -22.24 -0.78
C GLN A 22 -10.60 -21.77 -0.99
N LEU A 23 -10.20 -21.48 -2.24
CA LEU A 23 -8.88 -20.95 -2.56
C LEU A 23 -8.61 -19.59 -1.89
N ILE A 24 -9.62 -18.72 -1.84
CA ILE A 24 -9.53 -17.44 -1.11
C ILE A 24 -9.31 -17.69 0.37
N ASP A 25 -10.06 -18.63 0.98
CA ASP A 25 -9.92 -18.94 2.41
C ASP A 25 -8.53 -19.51 2.75
N GLU A 26 -8.01 -20.40 1.92
CA GLU A 26 -6.65 -20.92 2.06
C GLU A 26 -5.60 -19.80 1.98
N CYS A 27 -5.71 -18.91 1.00
CA CYS A 27 -4.79 -17.78 0.84
C CYS A 27 -4.89 -16.80 2.03
N ILE A 28 -6.09 -16.56 2.56
CA ILE A 28 -6.27 -15.71 3.75
C ILE A 28 -5.50 -16.27 4.94
N LEU A 29 -5.66 -17.56 5.23
CA LEU A 29 -4.96 -18.20 6.34
C LEU A 29 -3.44 -18.15 6.15
N GLU A 30 -2.97 -18.43 4.95
CA GLU A 30 -1.55 -18.44 4.62
C GLU A 30 -0.92 -17.05 4.73
N VAL A 31 -1.60 -16.00 4.22
CA VAL A 31 -1.11 -14.62 4.35
C VAL A 31 -1.06 -14.19 5.80
N GLN A 32 -2.08 -14.49 6.60
CA GLN A 32 -2.11 -14.15 8.03
C GLN A 32 -1.00 -14.85 8.82
N GLU A 33 -0.65 -16.09 8.45
CA GLU A 33 0.43 -16.85 9.10
C GLU A 33 1.82 -16.30 8.74
N LYS A 34 2.04 -15.94 7.47
CA LYS A 34 3.36 -15.58 6.93
C LYS A 34 3.67 -14.09 6.98
N ALA A 35 2.65 -13.24 7.05
CA ALA A 35 2.84 -11.81 7.01
C ALA A 35 3.54 -11.28 8.28
N TYR A 36 4.52 -10.43 8.05
CA TYR A 36 5.19 -9.66 9.09
C TYR A 36 5.16 -8.18 8.70
N PHE A 37 4.10 -7.49 9.15
CA PHE A 37 3.89 -6.08 8.83
C PHE A 37 5.01 -5.21 9.40
N LYS A 38 5.66 -4.45 8.52
CA LYS A 38 6.64 -3.42 8.89
C LYS A 38 6.24 -2.11 8.26
N VAL A 39 6.50 -1.05 8.97
CA VAL A 39 6.17 0.30 8.53
C VAL A 39 7.29 1.27 8.90
N THR A 40 7.51 2.26 8.04
CA THR A 40 8.33 3.43 8.33
C THR A 40 7.62 4.66 7.84
N GLN A 41 7.76 5.76 8.56
CA GLN A 41 7.11 7.02 8.22
C GLN A 41 7.98 8.22 8.56
N GLN A 42 7.65 9.35 7.92
CA GLN A 42 8.21 10.65 8.26
C GLN A 42 7.21 11.75 7.90
N ILE A 43 7.14 12.77 8.75
CA ILE A 43 6.27 13.94 8.55
C ILE A 43 7.12 15.04 7.93
N PHE A 44 6.54 15.74 6.96
CA PHE A 44 7.15 16.86 6.24
C PHE A 44 6.19 18.05 6.18
N HIS A 45 6.74 19.24 6.00
CA HIS A 45 5.96 20.43 5.73
C HIS A 45 5.61 20.53 4.24
N LEU A 46 4.43 21.06 3.99
CA LEU A 46 3.95 21.34 2.64
C LEU A 46 3.96 22.85 2.39
N THR A 47 4.45 23.22 1.21
CA THR A 47 4.23 24.54 0.63
C THR A 47 3.33 24.41 -0.59
N HIS A 48 2.57 25.47 -0.90
CA HIS A 48 1.62 25.51 -1.99
C HIS A 48 2.06 26.53 -3.04
N SER A 49 1.66 26.30 -4.32
CA SER A 49 1.95 27.17 -5.46
C SER A 49 3.45 27.17 -5.89
N PRO A 50 4.03 26.05 -6.31
CA PRO A 50 3.43 24.72 -6.49
C PRO A 50 3.36 23.90 -5.19
N LEU A 51 2.59 22.81 -5.19
CA LEU A 51 2.58 21.86 -4.07
C LEU A 51 3.95 21.18 -3.98
N LYS A 52 4.58 21.26 -2.82
CA LYS A 52 5.96 20.83 -2.62
C LYS A 52 6.18 20.33 -1.19
N ILE A 53 6.96 19.28 -1.05
CA ILE A 53 7.53 18.87 0.25
C ILE A 53 8.76 19.75 0.50
N GLU A 54 8.66 20.61 1.52
CA GLU A 54 9.64 21.67 1.75
C GLU A 54 11.04 21.13 2.04
N GLU A 55 11.17 20.20 2.99
CA GLU A 55 12.47 19.65 3.43
C GLU A 55 13.22 18.86 2.35
N LEU A 56 12.49 18.41 1.32
CA LEU A 56 13.06 17.64 0.22
C LEU A 56 13.27 18.46 -1.05
N ASP A 57 12.83 19.71 -1.06
CA ASP A 57 12.72 20.51 -2.28
C ASP A 57 12.00 19.77 -3.42
N LEU A 58 11.04 18.90 -3.06
CA LEU A 58 10.38 17.99 -3.97
C LEU A 58 9.01 18.50 -4.38
N ILE A 59 8.89 18.92 -5.64
CA ILE A 59 7.60 19.31 -6.23
C ILE A 59 6.76 18.05 -6.46
N ILE A 60 5.47 18.13 -6.09
CA ILE A 60 4.48 17.08 -6.33
C ILE A 60 3.61 17.53 -7.52
N PRO A 61 3.86 17.03 -8.72
CA PRO A 61 3.14 17.44 -9.92
C PRO A 61 1.82 16.64 -10.05
N SER A 62 0.86 16.93 -9.17
CA SER A 62 -0.45 16.31 -9.14
C SER A 62 -1.50 17.38 -8.87
N SER A 63 -2.46 17.50 -9.77
CA SER A 63 -3.62 18.37 -9.60
C SER A 63 -4.57 17.83 -8.54
N ASP A 64 -4.72 16.52 -8.49
CA ASP A 64 -5.54 15.83 -7.50
C ASP A 64 -5.02 16.10 -6.09
N LEU A 65 -3.72 15.89 -5.83
CA LEU A 65 -3.14 16.16 -4.52
C LEU A 65 -3.13 17.65 -4.19
N THR A 66 -2.92 18.52 -5.17
CA THR A 66 -2.99 19.98 -4.96
C THR A 66 -4.36 20.37 -4.44
N HIS A 67 -5.43 19.77 -4.97
CA HIS A 67 -6.79 19.99 -4.50
C HIS A 67 -7.04 19.39 -3.11
N TYR A 68 -6.66 18.12 -2.90
CA TYR A 68 -6.89 17.43 -1.62
C TYR A 68 -6.07 18.00 -0.46
N PHE A 69 -4.89 18.53 -0.74
CA PHE A 69 -3.97 19.06 0.28
C PHE A 69 -4.05 20.57 0.46
N GLN A 70 -5.00 21.25 -0.20
CA GLN A 70 -5.09 22.72 -0.17
C GLN A 70 -5.08 23.32 1.24
N ASP A 71 -5.68 22.64 2.22
CA ASP A 71 -5.76 23.06 3.62
C ASP A 71 -4.75 22.32 4.52
N CYS A 72 -3.87 21.49 3.95
CA CYS A 72 -2.87 20.73 4.68
C CYS A 72 -1.54 21.51 4.74
N HIS A 73 -0.98 21.65 5.93
CA HIS A 73 0.34 22.26 6.13
C HIS A 73 1.47 21.21 6.27
N LYS A 74 1.09 19.95 6.47
CA LYS A 74 2.02 18.82 6.61
C LYS A 74 1.49 17.62 5.85
N CYS A 75 2.41 16.78 5.40
CA CYS A 75 2.09 15.43 4.94
C CYS A 75 2.90 14.40 5.70
N MET A 76 2.34 13.24 5.91
CA MET A 76 3.06 12.08 6.39
C MET A 76 3.31 11.16 5.19
N VAL A 77 4.59 10.88 4.93
CA VAL A 77 4.98 9.86 3.95
C VAL A 77 5.17 8.56 4.71
N ILE A 78 4.50 7.49 4.24
CA ILE A 78 4.52 6.17 4.84
C ILE A 78 4.98 5.14 3.81
N ALA A 79 5.79 4.18 4.24
CA ALA A 79 6.09 2.98 3.48
C ALA A 79 5.89 1.74 4.36
N CYS A 80 5.28 0.71 3.81
CA CYS A 80 4.95 -0.51 4.53
C CYS A 80 5.20 -1.76 3.67
N THR A 81 5.31 -2.91 4.32
CA THR A 81 5.46 -4.23 3.69
C THR A 81 4.88 -5.30 4.59
N LEU A 82 4.44 -6.41 4.00
CA LEU A 82 4.09 -7.65 4.71
C LEU A 82 5.29 -8.57 4.94
N GLY A 83 6.49 -8.17 4.49
CA GLY A 83 7.72 -8.92 4.70
C GLY A 83 8.06 -9.89 3.59
N ILE A 84 9.31 -10.35 3.60
CA ILE A 84 9.93 -11.14 2.53
C ILE A 84 9.27 -12.50 2.28
N GLU A 85 8.63 -13.09 3.29
CA GLU A 85 7.99 -14.40 3.13
C GLU A 85 6.78 -14.34 2.20
N ILE A 86 6.04 -13.23 2.21
CA ILE A 86 4.94 -12.99 1.25
C ILE A 86 5.49 -12.87 -0.18
N ASP A 87 6.59 -12.13 -0.38
CA ASP A 87 7.21 -11.98 -1.70
C ASP A 87 7.74 -13.32 -2.25
N ARG A 88 8.34 -14.14 -1.37
CA ARG A 88 8.83 -15.49 -1.73
C ARG A 88 7.69 -16.41 -2.11
N GLN A 89 6.60 -16.38 -1.35
CA GLN A 89 5.44 -17.22 -1.61
C GLN A 89 4.75 -16.81 -2.91
N MET A 90 4.65 -15.51 -3.17
CA MET A 90 4.14 -14.97 -4.42
C MET A 90 4.94 -15.51 -5.61
N LYS A 91 6.27 -15.35 -5.60
CA LYS A 91 7.15 -15.86 -6.65
C LYS A 91 7.04 -17.37 -6.85
N TYR A 92 6.87 -18.12 -5.76
CA TYR A 92 6.66 -19.56 -5.84
C TYR A 92 5.38 -19.89 -6.61
N TYR A 93 4.26 -19.25 -6.27
CA TYR A 93 2.99 -19.48 -6.96
C TYR A 93 2.99 -19.01 -8.40
N GLU A 94 3.66 -17.93 -8.74
CA GLU A 94 3.83 -17.48 -10.13
C GLU A 94 4.43 -18.56 -11.03
N HIS A 95 5.25 -19.46 -10.47
CA HIS A 95 5.89 -20.54 -11.22
C HIS A 95 5.07 -21.84 -11.28
N ILE A 96 4.26 -22.13 -10.29
CA ILE A 96 3.60 -23.44 -10.17
C ILE A 96 2.08 -23.39 -10.29
N ASP A 97 1.45 -22.28 -9.93
CA ASP A 97 -0.02 -22.11 -9.93
C ASP A 97 -0.41 -20.64 -10.09
N MET A 98 -0.53 -20.20 -11.32
CA MET A 98 -0.87 -18.82 -11.65
C MET A 98 -2.24 -18.39 -11.07
N ALA A 99 -3.21 -19.30 -11.01
CA ALA A 99 -4.53 -18.98 -10.43
C ALA A 99 -4.41 -18.68 -8.94
N LYS A 100 -3.62 -19.48 -8.21
CA LYS A 100 -3.34 -19.24 -6.79
C LYS A 100 -2.48 -17.97 -6.60
N ALA A 101 -1.53 -17.69 -7.50
CA ALA A 101 -0.75 -16.45 -7.45
C ALA A 101 -1.64 -15.21 -7.50
N VAL A 102 -2.59 -15.16 -8.43
CA VAL A 102 -3.52 -14.02 -8.58
C VAL A 102 -4.40 -13.84 -7.33
N VAL A 103 -4.91 -14.94 -6.76
CA VAL A 103 -5.72 -14.88 -5.53
C VAL A 103 -4.85 -14.47 -4.34
N PHE A 104 -3.64 -15.01 -4.23
CA PHE A 104 -2.70 -14.68 -3.15
C PHE A 104 -2.27 -13.21 -3.18
N ASP A 105 -2.07 -12.64 -4.39
CA ASP A 105 -1.80 -11.21 -4.57
C ASP A 105 -2.97 -10.34 -4.07
N ALA A 106 -4.19 -10.64 -4.51
CA ALA A 106 -5.38 -9.90 -4.10
C ALA A 106 -5.61 -9.96 -2.57
N VAL A 107 -5.36 -11.13 -1.96
CA VAL A 107 -5.43 -11.33 -0.50
C VAL A 107 -4.34 -10.53 0.20
N SER A 108 -3.10 -10.58 -0.29
CA SER A 108 -1.96 -9.86 0.29
C SER A 108 -2.17 -8.35 0.25
N ASN A 109 -2.64 -7.81 -0.88
CA ASN A 109 -2.95 -6.39 -1.00
C ASN A 109 -4.08 -5.97 -0.04
N THR A 110 -5.15 -6.77 0.07
CA THR A 110 -6.25 -6.49 1.01
C THR A 110 -5.74 -6.49 2.46
N TYR A 111 -4.88 -7.44 2.81
CA TYR A 111 -4.33 -7.53 4.16
C TYR A 111 -3.37 -6.38 4.47
N LEU A 112 -2.56 -5.97 3.49
CA LEU A 112 -1.68 -4.81 3.64
C LEU A 112 -2.48 -3.53 3.94
N GLU A 113 -3.57 -3.30 3.21
CA GLU A 113 -4.44 -2.15 3.44
C GLU A 113 -5.07 -2.19 4.84
N GLU A 114 -5.57 -3.36 5.28
CA GLU A 114 -6.10 -3.51 6.66
C GLU A 114 -5.03 -3.23 7.72
N CYS A 115 -3.79 -3.70 7.52
CA CYS A 115 -2.68 -3.39 8.42
C CYS A 115 -2.36 -1.90 8.45
N CYS A 116 -2.42 -1.22 7.31
CA CYS A 116 -2.24 0.22 7.22
C CYS A 116 -3.36 0.98 7.94
N ASP A 117 -4.62 0.56 7.78
CA ASP A 117 -5.76 1.16 8.47
C ASP A 117 -5.66 1.00 10.00
N GLU A 118 -5.25 -0.18 10.46
CA GLU A 118 -5.02 -0.40 11.90
C GLU A 118 -3.83 0.43 12.41
N TYR A 119 -2.78 0.54 11.62
CA TYR A 119 -1.64 1.38 11.98
C TYR A 119 -2.04 2.86 12.10
N GLU A 120 -2.81 3.40 11.14
CA GLU A 120 -3.30 4.78 11.19
C GLU A 120 -4.10 5.07 12.47
N LYS A 121 -4.91 4.13 12.93
CA LYS A 121 -5.67 4.28 14.20
C LYS A 121 -4.77 4.43 15.42
N THR A 122 -3.52 3.98 15.35
CA THR A 122 -2.54 4.15 16.44
C THR A 122 -1.89 5.53 16.43
N LEU A 123 -2.08 6.31 15.38
CA LEU A 123 -1.48 7.62 15.21
C LEU A 123 -2.46 8.72 15.60
N ASP A 124 -1.97 9.71 16.33
CA ASP A 124 -2.75 10.92 16.64
C ASP A 124 -2.59 11.95 15.51
N LEU A 125 -3.31 11.71 14.42
CA LEU A 125 -3.22 12.55 13.21
C LEU A 125 -4.17 13.77 13.23
N GLY A 126 -5.10 13.83 14.15
CA GLY A 126 -6.17 14.82 14.11
C GLY A 126 -7.03 14.71 12.84
N MET A 127 -7.45 15.85 12.28
CA MET A 127 -8.11 15.87 10.97
C MET A 127 -7.07 15.61 9.87
N HIS A 128 -7.31 14.61 9.03
CA HIS A 128 -6.41 14.22 7.94
C HIS A 128 -7.20 13.76 6.71
N THR A 129 -6.55 13.76 5.56
CA THR A 129 -7.07 13.20 4.31
C THR A 129 -6.86 11.68 4.28
N PHE A 130 -7.48 10.99 3.33
CA PHE A 130 -7.14 9.59 3.06
C PHE A 130 -5.78 9.47 2.35
N ARG A 131 -5.21 8.25 2.37
CA ARG A 131 -3.91 7.95 1.76
C ARG A 131 -3.94 8.08 0.24
N PHE A 132 -2.83 8.58 -0.31
CA PHE A 132 -2.53 8.58 -1.73
C PHE A 132 -1.21 7.87 -1.99
N ALA A 133 -1.15 7.05 -3.02
CA ALA A 133 0.09 6.36 -3.41
C ALA A 133 0.59 6.86 -4.79
N PRO A 134 1.91 6.99 -5.00
CA PRO A 134 2.45 7.23 -6.33
C PRO A 134 1.98 6.19 -7.33
N GLY A 135 1.50 6.65 -8.49
CA GLY A 135 0.85 5.82 -9.50
C GLY A 135 -0.67 5.79 -9.41
N TYR A 136 -1.26 6.42 -8.37
CA TYR A 136 -2.71 6.57 -8.25
C TYR A 136 -3.15 7.95 -8.78
N GLY A 137 -4.26 7.97 -9.52
CA GLY A 137 -4.74 9.19 -10.18
C GLY A 137 -3.66 9.79 -11.09
N ASP A 138 -3.39 11.08 -10.93
CA ASP A 138 -2.36 11.81 -11.67
C ASP A 138 -1.01 11.90 -10.93
N LEU A 139 -0.85 11.18 -9.78
CA LEU A 139 0.40 11.21 -9.00
C LEU A 139 1.47 10.32 -9.64
N PRO A 140 2.61 10.89 -10.10
CA PRO A 140 3.59 10.11 -10.84
C PRO A 140 4.24 8.99 -10.02
N LEU A 141 4.28 7.78 -10.60
CA LEU A 141 4.94 6.61 -9.99
C LEU A 141 6.43 6.85 -9.70
N ALA A 142 7.07 7.74 -10.48
CA ALA A 142 8.47 8.11 -10.30
C ALA A 142 8.80 8.69 -8.92
N LEU A 143 7.80 9.22 -8.20
CA LEU A 143 7.97 9.73 -6.84
C LEU A 143 8.32 8.63 -5.82
N ASN A 144 8.03 7.35 -6.11
CA ASN A 144 8.46 6.25 -5.24
C ASN A 144 9.96 6.29 -4.96
N LYS A 145 10.77 6.61 -5.95
CA LYS A 145 12.23 6.61 -5.81
C LYS A 145 12.79 7.65 -4.83
N PRO A 146 12.45 8.96 -4.91
CA PRO A 146 12.89 9.93 -3.90
C PRO A 146 12.27 9.68 -2.53
N LEU A 147 10.99 9.28 -2.44
CA LEU A 147 10.32 9.01 -1.18
C LEU A 147 10.88 7.78 -0.46
N SER A 148 11.18 6.70 -1.18
CA SER A 148 11.81 5.52 -0.60
C SER A 148 13.19 5.78 -0.03
N ARG A 149 13.97 6.65 -0.70
CA ARG A 149 15.31 7.04 -0.22
C ARG A 149 15.25 7.83 1.07
N VAL A 150 14.33 8.79 1.17
CA VAL A 150 14.22 9.61 2.39
C VAL A 150 13.71 8.80 3.56
N LEU A 151 12.80 7.84 3.32
CA LEU A 151 12.32 6.92 4.35
C LEU A 151 13.35 5.84 4.71
N GLN A 152 14.41 5.64 3.91
CA GLN A 152 15.43 4.59 4.08
C GLN A 152 14.79 3.20 4.18
N ILE A 153 13.87 2.89 3.26
CA ILE A 153 13.05 1.68 3.32
C ILE A 153 13.88 0.39 3.31
N ASP A 154 15.03 0.40 2.62
CA ASP A 154 15.99 -0.69 2.57
C ASP A 154 16.53 -1.06 3.96
N LYS A 155 16.87 -0.04 4.75
CA LYS A 155 17.44 -0.23 6.10
C LYS A 155 16.38 -0.46 7.17
N LYS A 156 15.24 0.24 7.08
CA LYS A 156 14.23 0.23 8.14
C LYS A 156 13.24 -0.91 8.03
N ILE A 157 12.82 -1.25 6.81
CA ILE A 157 11.80 -2.28 6.58
C ILE A 157 12.23 -3.39 5.63
N GLY A 158 13.44 -3.29 5.04
CA GLY A 158 14.02 -4.34 4.20
C GLY A 158 13.44 -4.40 2.79
N VAL A 159 12.89 -3.29 2.27
CA VAL A 159 12.31 -3.18 0.92
C VAL A 159 13.30 -2.50 -0.01
N THR A 160 13.46 -3.03 -1.22
CA THR A 160 14.24 -2.43 -2.31
C THR A 160 13.34 -2.18 -3.52
N LEU A 161 13.50 -1.02 -4.16
CA LEU A 161 12.81 -0.64 -5.39
C LEU A 161 13.75 -0.78 -6.59
#